data_3db76aa355bd66c33c2cd7070302e982
#
_entry.id   3db76aa355bd66c33c2cd7070302e982
#
_cell.length_a   1.000
_cell.length_b   1.000
_cell.length_c   1.000
_cell.angle_alpha   90.00
_cell.angle_beta   90.00
_cell.angle_gamma   90.00
#
_symmetry.space_group_name_H-M   'P 1'
#
loop_
_entity.id
_entity.type
_entity.pdbx_description
1 polymer ?
#
loop_
_entity_poly.entity_id
_entity_poly.type
_entity_poly.pdbx_seq_one_letter_code
_entity_poly.pdbx_strand_id
1 'polypeptide(L)'
;MKKRNIVTAVFGTAVLAGAGLYQKTSQFVDERLYRTHIKRTLFETLKPQTVRIKNMNDAILTGHLLEVDHVDNTLIMVHGFTKDASSLENEAIYFQSICPHTNILMIDCYGNGSSDGVTRGVGFQDVMDINYWNRFI
;
A
#
# COMPACT_ATOMS: atom_id res chain seq x y z
N MET A 1 24.14 0.96 -53.39
CA MET A 1 23.00 1.68 -52.74
C MET A 1 22.11 0.80 -51.82
N LYS A 2 22.28 -0.50 -51.70
CA LYS A 2 21.41 -1.37 -50.88
C LYS A 2 21.74 -1.43 -49.37
N LYS A 3 22.97 -1.11 -48.94
CA LYS A 3 23.39 -1.23 -47.55
C LYS A 3 22.85 -0.14 -46.61
N ARG A 4 22.58 1.07 -47.09
CA ARG A 4 22.05 2.16 -46.22
C ARG A 4 20.61 1.96 -45.81
N ASN A 5 19.78 1.35 -46.67
CA ASN A 5 18.36 1.13 -46.37
C ASN A 5 18.11 0.03 -45.31
N ILE A 6 18.99 -0.98 -45.28
CA ILE A 6 18.90 -2.07 -44.28
C ILE A 6 19.25 -1.57 -42.89
N VAL A 7 20.28 -0.74 -42.73
CA VAL A 7 20.69 -0.17 -41.44
C VAL A 7 19.59 0.76 -40.91
N THR A 8 18.99 1.58 -41.74
CA THR A 8 17.89 2.48 -41.34
C THR A 8 16.65 1.70 -40.91
N ALA A 9 16.31 0.63 -41.62
CA ALA A 9 15.18 -0.22 -41.24
C ALA A 9 15.41 -0.96 -39.91
N VAL A 10 16.60 -1.48 -39.65
CA VAL A 10 16.94 -2.17 -38.39
C VAL A 10 16.95 -1.19 -37.22
N PHE A 11 17.49 -0.01 -37.35
CA PHE A 11 17.43 1.04 -36.33
C PHE A 11 15.99 1.51 -36.08
N GLY A 12 15.19 1.71 -37.13
CA GLY A 12 13.78 2.09 -36.98
C GLY A 12 12.95 1.06 -36.24
N THR A 13 13.10 -0.21 -36.54
CA THR A 13 12.39 -1.31 -35.85
C THR A 13 12.84 -1.48 -34.40
N ALA A 14 14.14 -1.32 -34.11
CA ALA A 14 14.65 -1.39 -32.74
C ALA A 14 14.12 -0.22 -31.87
N VAL A 15 14.04 0.98 -32.39
CA VAL A 15 13.50 2.14 -31.70
C VAL A 15 12.00 1.97 -31.44
N LEU A 16 11.23 1.49 -32.43
CA LEU A 16 9.79 1.23 -32.26
C LEU A 16 9.53 0.10 -31.27
N ALA A 17 10.33 -0.97 -31.30
CA ALA A 17 10.23 -2.05 -30.31
C ALA A 17 10.58 -1.59 -28.90
N GLY A 18 11.61 -0.75 -28.75
CA GLY A 18 12.00 -0.15 -27.48
C GLY A 18 10.92 0.79 -26.93
N ALA A 19 10.31 1.62 -27.77
CA ALA A 19 9.21 2.49 -27.39
C ALA A 19 7.97 1.69 -26.96
N GLY A 20 7.64 0.60 -27.68
CA GLY A 20 6.53 -0.28 -27.33
C GLY A 20 6.74 -1.01 -26.00
N LEU A 21 7.96 -1.48 -25.73
CA LEU A 21 8.34 -2.08 -24.46
C LEU A 21 8.27 -1.04 -23.32
N TYR A 22 8.78 0.16 -23.53
CA TYR A 22 8.72 1.25 -22.55
C TYR A 22 7.26 1.61 -22.22
N GLN A 23 6.38 1.77 -23.22
CA GLN A 23 4.96 2.07 -22.99
C GLN A 23 4.27 0.96 -22.20
N LYS A 24 4.47 -0.30 -22.55
CA LYS A 24 3.87 -1.43 -21.80
C LYS A 24 4.38 -1.52 -20.37
N THR A 25 5.67 -1.28 -20.14
CA THR A 25 6.25 -1.29 -18.82
C THR A 25 5.75 -0.11 -18.00
N SER A 26 5.67 1.08 -18.58
CA SER A 26 5.14 2.27 -17.94
C SER A 26 3.68 2.07 -17.55
N GLN A 27 2.82 1.60 -18.45
CA GLN A 27 1.42 1.28 -18.14
C GLN A 27 1.28 0.26 -17.02
N PHE A 28 2.07 -0.81 -17.05
CA PHE A 28 2.06 -1.83 -16.01
C PHE A 28 2.46 -1.26 -14.64
N VAL A 29 3.46 -0.37 -14.60
CA VAL A 29 3.90 0.31 -13.39
C VAL A 29 2.82 1.29 -12.92
N ASP A 30 2.29 2.10 -13.83
CA ASP A 30 1.26 3.11 -13.51
C ASP A 30 -0.01 2.43 -12.95
N GLU A 31 -0.51 1.38 -13.58
CA GLU A 31 -1.67 0.61 -13.09
C GLU A 31 -1.46 0.01 -11.69
N ARG A 32 -0.21 -0.29 -11.32
CA ARG A 32 0.14 -0.85 -10.01
C ARG A 32 0.41 0.20 -8.95
N LEU A 33 0.98 1.36 -9.36
CA LEU A 33 1.31 2.46 -8.46
C LEU A 33 0.10 3.36 -8.17
N TYR A 34 -0.69 3.65 -9.21
CA TYR A 34 -1.88 4.47 -9.03
C TYR A 34 -3.00 3.69 -8.35
N ARG A 35 -3.70 4.38 -7.48
CA ARG A 35 -4.89 3.87 -6.82
C ARG A 35 -5.98 3.65 -7.87
N THR A 36 -6.09 2.45 -8.40
CA THR A 36 -7.33 2.01 -9.05
C THR A 36 -8.40 1.97 -7.96
N HIS A 37 -9.62 2.43 -8.25
CA HIS A 37 -10.77 2.43 -7.34
C HIS A 37 -10.86 1.09 -6.60
N ILE A 38 -10.17 0.98 -5.47
CA ILE A 38 -10.23 -0.20 -4.62
C ILE A 38 -11.60 -0.11 -3.96
N LYS A 39 -12.44 -1.08 -4.28
CA LYS A 39 -13.65 -1.33 -3.53
C LYS A 39 -13.21 -1.45 -2.08
N ARG A 40 -13.66 -0.56 -1.20
CA ARG A 40 -13.35 -0.64 0.24
C ARG A 40 -13.78 -2.02 0.70
N THR A 41 -12.83 -2.84 1.04
CA THR A 41 -13.10 -4.11 1.71
C THR A 41 -13.38 -3.73 3.16
N LEU A 42 -14.51 -4.16 3.68
CA LEU A 42 -14.87 -3.95 5.07
C LEU A 42 -14.43 -5.17 5.87
N PHE A 43 -14.13 -4.96 7.13
CA PHE A 43 -13.95 -6.07 8.06
C PHE A 43 -15.27 -6.86 8.16
N GLU A 44 -15.19 -8.17 8.02
CA GLU A 44 -16.37 -9.05 8.03
C GLU A 44 -16.76 -9.46 9.45
N THR A 45 -15.76 -9.71 10.29
CA THR A 45 -15.94 -10.23 11.65
C THR A 45 -15.58 -9.19 12.71
N LEU A 46 -14.43 -8.53 12.55
CA LEU A 46 -13.93 -7.54 13.49
C LEU A 46 -14.64 -6.20 13.31
N LYS A 47 -14.80 -5.48 14.42
CA LYS A 47 -15.32 -4.11 14.43
C LYS A 47 -14.29 -3.16 15.07
N PRO A 48 -13.13 -2.96 14.43
CA PRO A 48 -12.11 -2.12 14.98
C PRO A 48 -12.55 -0.65 15.01
N GLN A 49 -12.04 0.09 15.99
CA GLN A 49 -12.18 1.53 16.05
C GLN A 49 -11.33 2.16 14.94
N THR A 50 -11.91 3.03 14.13
CA THR A 50 -11.17 3.79 13.12
C THR A 50 -10.44 4.95 13.77
N VAL A 51 -9.12 4.99 13.65
CA VAL A 51 -8.25 6.07 14.11
C VAL A 51 -7.58 6.76 12.92
N ARG A 52 -7.29 8.07 13.05
CA ARG A 52 -6.69 8.86 11.98
C ARG A 52 -5.57 9.74 12.52
N ILE A 53 -4.46 9.77 11.80
CA ILE A 53 -3.34 10.66 12.09
C ILE A 53 -2.97 11.44 10.82
N LYS A 54 -2.24 12.55 10.99
CA LYS A 54 -1.63 13.27 9.86
C LYS A 54 -0.14 12.97 9.77
N ASN A 55 0.35 12.75 8.57
CA ASN A 55 1.77 12.66 8.32
C ASN A 55 2.40 14.05 8.04
N MET A 56 3.69 14.09 7.74
CA MET A 56 4.43 15.35 7.49
C MET A 56 3.94 16.12 6.26
N ASN A 57 3.20 15.49 5.37
CA ASN A 57 2.65 16.10 4.17
C ASN A 57 1.16 16.47 4.34
N ASP A 58 0.67 16.56 5.58
CA ASP A 58 -0.73 16.77 5.94
C ASP A 58 -1.71 15.71 5.42
N ALA A 59 -1.20 14.61 4.87
CA ALA A 59 -2.04 13.50 4.43
C ALA A 59 -2.62 12.76 5.63
N ILE A 60 -3.90 12.42 5.55
CA ILE A 60 -4.60 11.65 6.58
C ILE A 60 -4.32 10.17 6.36
N LEU A 61 -3.68 9.57 7.36
CA LEU A 61 -3.49 8.12 7.43
C LEU A 61 -4.58 7.53 8.32
N THR A 62 -5.14 6.42 7.88
CA THR A 62 -6.20 5.70 8.58
C THR A 62 -5.66 4.39 9.14
N GLY A 63 -6.02 4.11 10.38
CA GLY A 63 -5.76 2.84 11.04
C GLY A 63 -7.03 2.29 11.69
N HIS A 64 -7.00 1.02 11.99
CA HIS A 64 -8.10 0.25 12.56
C HIS A 64 -7.60 -0.46 13.82
N LEU A 65 -7.99 0.08 14.98
CA LEU A 65 -7.48 -0.31 16.28
C LEU A 65 -8.45 -1.29 16.96
N LEU A 66 -7.91 -2.41 17.40
CA LEU A 66 -8.54 -3.31 18.34
C LEU A 66 -7.92 -3.08 19.72
N GLU A 67 -8.68 -2.47 20.60
CA GLU A 67 -8.25 -2.20 21.98
C GLU A 67 -8.59 -3.36 22.91
N VAL A 68 -7.75 -3.55 23.93
CA VAL A 68 -7.96 -4.47 25.03
C VAL A 68 -7.92 -3.74 26.37
N ASP A 69 -8.61 -4.27 27.38
CA ASP A 69 -8.75 -3.59 28.69
C ASP A 69 -7.43 -3.40 29.43
N HIS A 70 -6.50 -4.35 29.31
CA HIS A 70 -5.19 -4.32 29.94
C HIS A 70 -4.11 -4.46 28.88
N VAL A 71 -3.43 -3.36 28.59
CA VAL A 71 -2.48 -3.23 27.47
C VAL A 71 -1.06 -3.28 27.99
N ASP A 72 -0.30 -4.29 27.54
CA ASP A 72 1.14 -4.38 27.74
C ASP A 72 1.89 -3.85 26.50
N ASN A 73 1.34 -4.10 25.31
CA ASN A 73 1.98 -3.79 24.03
C ASN A 73 0.93 -3.38 22.96
N THR A 74 1.40 -2.80 21.87
CA THR A 74 0.62 -2.60 20.65
C THR A 74 1.35 -3.22 19.46
N LEU A 75 0.65 -4.09 18.72
CA LEU A 75 1.13 -4.67 17.48
C LEU A 75 0.63 -3.83 16.30
N ILE A 76 1.55 -3.21 15.55
CA ILE A 76 1.22 -2.57 14.27
C ILE A 76 1.29 -3.61 13.16
N MET A 77 0.19 -3.79 12.44
CA MET A 77 0.09 -4.70 11.30
C MET A 77 -0.01 -3.92 10.00
N VAL A 78 0.82 -4.29 9.03
CA VAL A 78 0.93 -3.63 7.72
C VAL A 78 0.56 -4.62 6.62
N HIS A 79 -0.37 -4.23 5.78
CA HIS A 79 -0.85 -5.05 4.67
C HIS A 79 0.13 -5.11 3.49
N GLY A 80 -0.07 -6.07 2.58
CA GLY A 80 0.71 -6.18 1.34
C GLY A 80 0.40 -5.06 0.33
N PHE A 81 1.29 -4.85 -0.62
CA PHE A 81 1.33 -3.73 -1.58
C PHE A 81 0.00 -3.36 -2.28
N THR A 82 -0.84 -4.33 -2.61
CA THR A 82 -2.12 -4.08 -3.32
C THR A 82 -3.35 -4.30 -2.43
N LYS A 83 -3.14 -4.42 -1.13
CA LYS A 83 -4.16 -4.72 -0.13
C LYS A 83 -4.55 -3.46 0.65
N ASP A 84 -5.43 -3.63 1.62
CA ASP A 84 -5.78 -2.68 2.67
C ASP A 84 -5.79 -3.38 4.04
N ALA A 85 -6.06 -2.63 5.10
CA ALA A 85 -6.05 -3.15 6.47
C ALA A 85 -7.04 -4.31 6.68
N SER A 86 -8.17 -4.36 5.97
CA SER A 86 -9.15 -5.43 6.12
C SER A 86 -8.61 -6.80 5.71
N SER A 87 -7.60 -6.82 4.85
CA SER A 87 -6.93 -8.06 4.43
C SER A 87 -6.15 -8.75 5.55
N LEU A 88 -5.96 -8.07 6.68
CA LEU A 88 -5.26 -8.57 7.87
C LEU A 88 -6.21 -9.14 8.93
N GLU A 89 -7.50 -9.21 8.64
CA GLU A 89 -8.53 -9.57 9.64
C GLU A 89 -8.27 -10.94 10.28
N ASN A 90 -7.96 -11.95 9.48
CA ASN A 90 -7.70 -13.30 9.99
C ASN A 90 -6.44 -13.36 10.86
N GLU A 91 -5.38 -12.67 10.45
CA GLU A 91 -4.15 -12.56 11.22
C GLU A 91 -4.39 -11.81 12.53
N ALA A 92 -5.19 -10.75 12.51
CA ALA A 92 -5.56 -10.01 13.71
C ALA A 92 -6.36 -10.87 14.69
N ILE A 93 -7.35 -11.64 14.23
CA ILE A 93 -8.09 -12.60 15.04
C ILE A 93 -7.14 -13.61 15.68
N TYR A 94 -6.20 -14.15 14.91
CA TYR A 94 -5.22 -15.10 15.42
C TYR A 94 -4.36 -14.48 16.51
N PHE A 95 -3.76 -13.30 16.26
CA PHE A 95 -2.92 -12.63 17.26
C PHE A 95 -3.70 -12.22 18.51
N GLN A 96 -4.93 -11.77 18.37
CA GLN A 96 -5.80 -11.47 19.52
C GLN A 96 -6.03 -12.70 20.42
N SER A 97 -6.11 -13.88 19.81
CA SER A 97 -6.32 -15.13 20.56
C SER A 97 -5.10 -15.59 21.38
N ILE A 98 -3.88 -15.28 20.92
CA ILE A 98 -2.63 -15.70 21.56
C ILE A 98 -1.94 -14.60 22.37
N CYS A 99 -2.29 -13.33 22.13
CA CYS A 99 -1.74 -12.16 22.81
C CYS A 99 -2.86 -11.30 23.43
N PRO A 100 -3.54 -11.75 24.49
CA PRO A 100 -4.76 -11.11 25.00
C PRO A 100 -4.54 -9.72 25.61
N HIS A 101 -3.30 -9.33 25.92
CA HIS A 101 -2.93 -8.02 26.47
C HIS A 101 -2.24 -7.12 25.43
N THR A 102 -2.49 -7.36 24.16
CA THR A 102 -1.87 -6.61 23.06
C THR A 102 -2.94 -5.93 22.23
N ASN A 103 -2.88 -4.61 22.15
CA ASN A 103 -3.65 -3.86 21.14
C ASN A 103 -3.17 -4.24 19.75
N ILE A 104 -4.10 -4.28 18.79
CA ILE A 104 -3.76 -4.53 17.39
C ILE A 104 -4.17 -3.33 16.56
N LEU A 105 -3.21 -2.68 15.93
CA LEU A 105 -3.42 -1.57 15.01
C LEU A 105 -3.12 -2.02 13.57
N MET A 106 -4.16 -2.21 12.77
CA MET A 106 -4.05 -2.51 11.34
C MET A 106 -4.07 -1.19 10.58
N ILE A 107 -3.00 -0.84 9.87
CA ILE A 107 -2.89 0.44 9.18
C ILE A 107 -3.17 0.31 7.69
N ASP A 108 -3.85 1.31 7.13
CA ASP A 108 -3.91 1.54 5.69
C ASP A 108 -2.69 2.39 5.28
N CYS A 109 -1.77 1.82 4.52
CA CYS A 109 -0.63 2.55 3.98
C CYS A 109 -1.09 3.69 3.05
N TYR A 110 -0.25 4.72 2.89
CA TYR A 110 -0.51 5.82 1.97
C TYR A 110 -0.92 5.32 0.57
N GLY A 111 -2.02 5.87 0.05
CA GLY A 111 -2.59 5.45 -1.23
C GLY A 111 -3.35 4.11 -1.21
N ASN A 112 -3.63 3.54 -0.03
CA ASN A 112 -4.41 2.31 0.13
C ASN A 112 -5.59 2.52 1.09
N GLY A 113 -6.58 1.65 1.02
CA GLY A 113 -7.73 1.63 1.92
C GLY A 113 -8.41 3.00 2.07
N SER A 114 -8.51 3.47 3.31
CA SER A 114 -9.10 4.76 3.68
C SER A 114 -8.08 5.87 3.91
N SER A 115 -6.77 5.58 3.77
CA SER A 115 -5.72 6.59 3.83
C SER A 115 -5.68 7.46 2.58
N ASP A 116 -5.22 8.72 2.74
CA ASP A 116 -5.00 9.62 1.61
C ASP A 116 -3.90 9.10 0.69
N GLY A 117 -3.86 9.61 -0.52
CA GLY A 117 -2.85 9.34 -1.53
C GLY A 117 -3.45 8.91 -2.86
N VAL A 118 -2.82 9.37 -3.93
CA VAL A 118 -3.17 9.02 -5.32
C VAL A 118 -2.26 7.90 -5.85
N THR A 119 -1.09 7.73 -5.21
CA THR A 119 -0.10 6.69 -5.52
C THR A 119 0.21 5.88 -4.27
N ARG A 120 0.64 4.63 -4.44
CA ARG A 120 1.10 3.79 -3.33
C ARG A 120 2.54 4.14 -2.93
N GLY A 121 2.86 3.99 -1.65
CA GLY A 121 4.09 4.47 -1.03
C GLY A 121 5.40 3.76 -1.40
N VAL A 122 5.38 2.66 -2.08
CA VAL A 122 6.53 1.86 -2.59
C VAL A 122 7.72 1.77 -1.61
N GLY A 123 7.43 1.57 -0.32
CA GLY A 123 8.41 1.32 0.73
C GLY A 123 8.91 2.55 1.47
N PHE A 124 9.44 3.58 0.80
CA PHE A 124 9.99 4.75 1.51
C PHE A 124 8.93 5.54 2.30
N GLN A 125 7.80 5.85 1.65
CA GLN A 125 6.69 6.53 2.29
C GLN A 125 6.10 5.67 3.42
N ASP A 126 5.99 4.36 3.19
CA ASP A 126 5.44 3.43 4.16
C ASP A 126 6.27 3.38 5.45
N VAL A 127 7.61 3.39 5.35
CA VAL A 127 8.51 3.47 6.52
C VAL A 127 8.31 4.76 7.30
N MET A 128 8.16 5.89 6.60
CA MET A 128 7.91 7.18 7.25
C MET A 128 6.56 7.16 7.97
N ASP A 129 5.52 6.64 7.33
CA ASP A 129 4.17 6.57 7.89
C ASP A 129 4.10 5.64 9.11
N ILE A 130 4.81 4.51 9.11
CA ILE A 130 4.94 3.62 10.28
C ILE A 130 5.55 4.37 11.47
N ASN A 131 6.55 5.24 11.24
CA ASN A 131 7.12 6.05 12.31
C ASN A 131 6.12 7.05 12.91
N TYR A 132 5.18 7.58 12.14
CA TYR A 132 4.09 8.40 12.67
C TYR A 132 3.13 7.58 13.53
N TRP A 133 2.78 6.38 13.08
CA TRP A 133 1.96 5.45 13.86
C TRP A 133 2.64 5.04 15.17
N ASN A 134 3.94 4.75 15.14
CA ASN A 134 4.72 4.40 16.34
C ASN A 134 4.80 5.54 17.37
N ARG A 135 4.58 6.78 16.97
CA ARG A 135 4.52 7.92 17.91
C ARG A 135 3.10 8.18 18.41
N PHE A 136 2.12 7.66 17.72
CA PHE A 136 0.70 7.80 18.06
C PHE A 136 0.30 6.83 19.18
N ILE A 137 0.86 5.62 19.16
CA ILE A 137 0.62 4.58 20.17
C ILE A 137 1.59 4.71 21.35
#